data_2b2215219457021d142f0178d3e1c386
#
_entry.id   2b2215219457021d142f0178d3e1c386
#
_cell.length_a   1.000
_cell.length_b   1.000
_cell.length_c   1.000
_cell.angle_alpha   90.00
_cell.angle_beta   90.00
_cell.angle_gamma   90.00
#
_symmetry.space_group_name_H-M   'P 1'
#
loop_
_entity.id
_entity.type
_entity.pdbx_description
1 polymer ?
#
loop_
_entity_poly.entity_id
_entity_poly.type
_entity_poly.pdbx_seq_one_letter_code
_entity_poly.pdbx_strand_id
1 'polypeptide(L)'
;MYKHMLLPTDGSKLSEKAIMHGVALAKALKAKITAVTVSPPYSAIGSDAVIEMDASQRAVQYLDAVRKAAAAAKVDCDAIHLKDDLPYRAIIAAAKKQHCDLIVMASHGRRGISAMVLGSVTARVIAHGALPVLVCR
;
A
#
# COMPACT_ATOMS: atom_id res chain seq x y z
N MET A 1 17.46 0.60 12.45
CA MET A 1 16.38 1.53 12.82
C MET A 1 15.03 0.97 12.44
N TYR A 2 14.58 1.11 11.17
CA TYR A 2 13.32 0.48 10.75
C TYR A 2 13.56 -0.98 10.38
N LYS A 3 12.70 -1.87 10.88
CA LYS A 3 12.81 -3.33 10.68
C LYS A 3 11.67 -3.95 9.90
N HIS A 4 10.53 -3.28 9.85
CA HIS A 4 9.36 -3.78 9.14
C HIS A 4 8.54 -2.64 8.55
N MET A 5 8.48 -2.60 7.22
CA MET A 5 7.81 -1.52 6.49
C MET A 5 6.49 -1.98 5.91
N LEU A 6 5.48 -1.13 5.98
CA LEU A 6 4.23 -1.32 5.24
C LEU A 6 4.30 -0.54 3.94
N LEU A 7 4.01 -1.19 2.82
CA LEU A 7 3.96 -0.58 1.50
C LEU A 7 2.55 -0.70 0.90
N PRO A 8 1.70 0.31 1.07
CA PRO A 8 0.43 0.36 0.37
C PRO A 8 0.61 0.61 -1.12
N THR A 9 -0.17 -0.07 -1.94
CA THR A 9 -0.19 0.13 -3.38
C THR A 9 -1.62 0.10 -3.92
N ASP A 10 -1.91 0.96 -4.89
CA ASP A 10 -3.16 0.98 -5.64
C ASP A 10 -2.93 0.69 -7.14
N GLY A 11 -1.73 0.26 -7.51
CA GLY A 11 -1.34 -0.02 -8.89
C GLY A 11 -1.05 1.20 -9.73
N SER A 12 -1.09 2.41 -9.18
CA SER A 12 -0.74 3.63 -9.91
C SER A 12 0.76 3.73 -10.17
N LYS A 13 1.15 4.52 -11.17
CA LYS A 13 2.57 4.77 -11.49
C LYS A 13 3.32 5.40 -10.32
N LEU A 14 2.67 6.26 -9.58
CA LEU A 14 3.29 6.90 -8.42
C LEU A 14 3.48 5.91 -7.28
N SER A 15 2.55 4.97 -7.09
CA SER A 15 2.73 3.90 -6.11
C SER A 15 3.85 2.93 -6.51
N GLU A 16 4.08 2.71 -7.81
CA GLU A 16 5.24 1.96 -8.28
C GLU A 16 6.56 2.62 -7.88
N LYS A 17 6.66 3.95 -7.99
CA LYS A 17 7.83 4.70 -7.48
C LYS A 17 8.01 4.50 -5.98
N ALA A 18 6.94 4.58 -5.21
CA ALA A 18 6.98 4.35 -3.77
C ALA A 18 7.44 2.93 -3.44
N ILE A 19 7.00 1.94 -4.21
CA ILE A 19 7.47 0.55 -4.08
C ILE A 19 8.97 0.46 -4.30
N MET A 20 9.49 1.07 -5.36
CA MET A 20 10.92 1.06 -5.64
C MET A 20 11.74 1.69 -4.51
N HIS A 21 11.30 2.84 -4.01
CA HIS A 21 11.94 3.49 -2.86
C HIS A 21 11.87 2.62 -1.61
N GLY A 22 10.71 2.03 -1.32
CA GLY A 22 10.49 1.18 -0.16
C GLY A 22 11.37 -0.09 -0.21
N VAL A 23 11.44 -0.73 -1.37
CA VAL A 23 12.29 -1.94 -1.55
C VAL A 23 13.76 -1.60 -1.40
N ALA A 24 14.23 -0.50 -1.99
CA ALA A 24 15.62 -0.06 -1.86
C ALA A 24 15.96 0.27 -0.39
N LEU A 25 15.06 0.96 0.30
CA LEU A 25 15.23 1.29 1.72
C LEU A 25 15.24 0.03 2.59
N ALA A 26 14.31 -0.89 2.37
CA ALA A 26 14.25 -2.16 3.10
C ALA A 26 15.52 -2.98 2.92
N LYS A 27 16.05 -3.03 1.69
CA LYS A 27 17.33 -3.69 1.41
C LYS A 27 18.47 -3.04 2.20
N ALA A 28 18.59 -1.73 2.18
CA ALA A 28 19.64 -0.99 2.88
C ALA A 28 19.58 -1.17 4.39
N LEU A 29 18.38 -1.22 4.96
CA LEU A 29 18.16 -1.35 6.40
C LEU A 29 18.01 -2.81 6.88
N LYS A 30 18.06 -3.78 5.96
CA LYS A 30 17.78 -5.20 6.26
C LYS A 30 16.40 -5.38 6.90
N ALA A 31 15.43 -4.62 6.44
CA ALA A 31 14.04 -4.67 6.88
C ALA A 31 13.22 -5.60 6.00
N LYS A 32 12.12 -6.11 6.53
CA LYS A 32 11.12 -6.81 5.75
C LYS A 32 9.99 -5.88 5.32
N ILE A 33 9.20 -6.32 4.35
CA ILE A 33 8.08 -5.58 3.79
C ILE A 33 6.78 -6.36 4.00
N THR A 34 5.71 -5.65 4.34
CA THR A 34 4.34 -6.10 4.11
C THR A 34 3.71 -5.18 3.07
N ALA A 35 3.43 -5.72 1.90
CA ALA A 35 2.68 -5.01 0.87
C ALA A 35 1.18 -5.12 1.16
N VAL A 36 0.45 -4.03 0.97
CA VAL A 36 -0.99 -4.02 1.17
C VAL A 36 -1.70 -3.30 0.03
N THR A 37 -2.80 -3.87 -0.43
CA THR A 37 -3.75 -3.18 -1.29
C THR A 37 -5.13 -3.25 -0.67
N VAL A 38 -5.89 -2.16 -0.78
CA VAL A 38 -7.23 -2.03 -0.21
C VAL A 38 -8.22 -1.88 -1.35
N SER A 39 -9.21 -2.76 -1.39
CA SER A 39 -10.34 -2.68 -2.32
C SER A 39 -11.60 -2.27 -1.57
N PRO A 40 -12.58 -1.63 -2.24
CA PRO A 40 -13.88 -1.40 -1.63
C PRO A 40 -14.51 -2.72 -1.18
N PRO A 41 -15.31 -2.71 -0.11
CA PRO A 41 -16.05 -3.89 0.29
C PRO A 41 -17.09 -4.24 -0.77
N TYR A 42 -17.53 -5.50 -0.75
CA TYR A 42 -18.60 -5.94 -1.62
C TYR A 42 -19.85 -5.05 -1.42
N SER A 43 -20.29 -4.44 -2.49
CA SER A 43 -21.53 -3.68 -2.49
C SER A 43 -22.68 -4.59 -2.88
N ALA A 44 -23.66 -4.72 -2.01
CA ALA A 44 -24.85 -5.55 -2.25
C ALA A 44 -25.78 -5.02 -3.36
N ILE A 45 -25.36 -4.05 -4.13
CA ILE A 45 -26.14 -3.41 -5.19
C ILE A 45 -25.72 -3.96 -6.55
N GLY A 46 -26.50 -4.91 -7.05
CA GLY A 46 -26.40 -5.37 -8.45
C GLY A 46 -25.38 -6.49 -8.68
N SER A 47 -25.15 -6.84 -9.91
CA SER A 47 -24.38 -7.96 -10.45
C SER A 47 -22.88 -7.98 -10.07
N ASP A 48 -22.58 -7.93 -8.82
CA ASP A 48 -21.30 -7.45 -8.33
C ASP A 48 -20.24 -8.54 -8.18
N ALA A 49 -20.59 -9.80 -8.44
CA ALA A 49 -19.62 -10.89 -8.48
C ALA A 49 -18.51 -10.65 -9.51
N VAL A 50 -18.86 -10.08 -10.67
CA VAL A 50 -17.90 -9.75 -11.73
C VAL A 50 -16.98 -8.59 -11.29
N ILE A 51 -17.55 -7.57 -10.65
CA ILE A 51 -16.80 -6.41 -10.15
C ILE A 51 -15.87 -6.84 -9.01
N GLU A 52 -16.34 -7.72 -8.13
CA GLU A 52 -15.52 -8.24 -7.02
C GLU A 52 -14.37 -9.12 -7.52
N MET A 53 -14.64 -9.98 -8.51
CA MET A 53 -13.58 -10.80 -9.14
C MET A 53 -12.53 -9.91 -9.80
N ASP A 54 -12.96 -8.89 -10.52
CA ASP A 54 -12.05 -7.94 -11.17
C ASP A 54 -11.20 -7.18 -10.16
N ALA A 55 -11.78 -6.70 -9.07
CA ALA A 55 -11.05 -6.05 -7.99
C ALA A 55 -10.04 -6.99 -7.32
N SER A 56 -10.41 -8.26 -7.10
CA SER A 56 -9.52 -9.26 -6.52
C SER A 56 -8.38 -9.62 -7.46
N GLN A 57 -8.64 -9.73 -8.77
CA GLN A 57 -7.61 -9.97 -9.77
C GLN A 57 -6.63 -8.80 -9.85
N ARG A 58 -7.11 -7.58 -9.83
CA ARG A 58 -6.25 -6.39 -9.79
C ARG A 58 -5.39 -6.36 -8.53
N ALA A 59 -5.97 -6.68 -7.39
CA ALA A 59 -5.24 -6.75 -6.12
C ALA A 59 -4.08 -7.75 -6.20
N VAL A 60 -4.31 -8.93 -6.75
CA VAL A 60 -3.26 -9.94 -6.97
C VAL A 60 -2.14 -9.37 -7.84
N GLN A 61 -2.49 -8.70 -8.95
CA GLN A 61 -1.50 -8.10 -9.84
C GLN A 61 -0.66 -7.02 -9.14
N TYR A 62 -1.29 -6.15 -8.38
CA TYR A 62 -0.59 -5.09 -7.66
C TYR A 62 0.36 -5.64 -6.61
N LEU A 63 -0.08 -6.62 -5.85
CA LEU A 63 0.73 -7.26 -4.81
C LEU A 63 1.86 -8.10 -5.40
N ASP A 64 1.64 -8.78 -6.51
CA ASP A 64 2.68 -9.55 -7.22
C ASP A 64 3.80 -8.63 -7.73
N ALA A 65 3.47 -7.43 -8.17
CA ALA A 65 4.48 -6.46 -8.58
C ALA A 65 5.42 -6.11 -7.42
N VAL A 66 4.88 -5.92 -6.22
CA VAL A 66 5.70 -5.67 -5.02
C VAL A 66 6.54 -6.89 -4.66
N ARG A 67 5.94 -8.07 -4.67
CA ARG A 67 6.66 -9.33 -4.38
C ARG A 67 7.82 -9.55 -5.33
N LYS A 68 7.62 -9.31 -6.62
CA LYS A 68 8.67 -9.46 -7.62
C LYS A 68 9.81 -8.46 -7.41
N ALA A 69 9.48 -7.21 -7.12
CA ALA A 69 10.49 -6.18 -6.83
C ALA A 69 11.29 -6.53 -5.57
N ALA A 70 10.63 -6.97 -4.52
CA ALA A 70 11.27 -7.39 -3.28
C ALA A 70 12.15 -8.62 -3.48
N ALA A 71 11.68 -9.63 -4.20
CA ALA A 71 12.43 -10.85 -4.50
C ALA A 71 13.71 -10.54 -5.31
N ALA A 72 13.61 -9.67 -6.32
CA ALA A 72 14.77 -9.23 -7.10
C ALA A 72 15.83 -8.53 -6.24
N ALA A 73 15.41 -7.84 -5.20
CA ALA A 73 16.29 -7.18 -4.22
C ALA A 73 16.70 -8.08 -3.06
N LYS A 74 16.20 -9.31 -2.98
CA LYS A 74 16.39 -10.25 -1.86
C LYS A 74 15.88 -9.69 -0.54
N VAL A 75 14.70 -9.08 -0.57
CA VAL A 75 13.98 -8.54 0.59
C VAL A 75 12.77 -9.42 0.88
N ASP A 76 12.58 -9.82 2.12
CA ASP A 76 11.41 -10.58 2.54
C ASP A 76 10.15 -9.72 2.40
N CYS A 77 9.14 -10.26 1.74
CA CYS A 77 7.90 -9.55 1.48
C CYS A 77 6.68 -10.44 1.65
N ASP A 78 5.80 -10.05 2.56
CA ASP A 78 4.44 -10.58 2.65
C ASP A 78 3.48 -9.64 1.92
N ALA A 79 2.33 -10.16 1.51
CA ALA A 79 1.33 -9.37 0.80
C ALA A 79 -0.06 -9.67 1.32
N ILE A 80 -0.84 -8.61 1.52
CA ILE A 80 -2.19 -8.69 2.11
C ILE A 80 -3.16 -7.88 1.24
N HIS A 81 -4.27 -8.50 0.87
CA HIS A 81 -5.40 -7.83 0.27
C HIS A 81 -6.47 -7.56 1.34
N LEU A 82 -6.83 -6.30 1.51
CA LEU A 82 -7.83 -5.86 2.47
C LEU A 82 -9.05 -5.28 1.77
N LYS A 83 -10.21 -5.43 2.38
CA LYS A 83 -11.46 -4.83 1.93
C LYS A 83 -11.94 -3.82 2.98
N ASP A 84 -12.05 -2.57 2.60
CA ASP A 84 -12.52 -1.49 3.46
C ASP A 84 -13.00 -0.33 2.57
N ASP A 85 -14.06 0.34 2.98
CA ASP A 85 -14.54 1.56 2.33
C ASP A 85 -13.66 2.78 2.64
N LEU A 86 -12.86 2.70 3.71
CA LEU A 86 -11.91 3.73 4.11
C LEU A 86 -10.47 3.19 4.02
N PRO A 87 -9.78 3.38 2.88
CA PRO A 87 -8.44 2.83 2.69
C PRO A 87 -7.43 3.23 3.78
N TYR A 88 -7.45 4.48 4.24
CA TYR A 88 -6.53 4.93 5.29
C TYR A 88 -6.69 4.13 6.58
N ARG A 89 -7.93 3.80 6.94
CA ARG A 89 -8.22 3.00 8.14
C ARG A 89 -7.64 1.60 8.05
N ALA A 90 -7.81 0.95 6.92
CA ALA A 90 -7.26 -0.37 6.66
C ALA A 90 -5.73 -0.36 6.68
N ILE A 91 -5.10 0.66 6.11
CA ILE A 91 -3.64 0.81 6.09
C ILE A 91 -3.11 0.94 7.52
N ILE A 92 -3.69 1.82 8.33
CA ILE A 92 -3.27 2.01 9.72
C ILE A 92 -3.46 0.74 10.55
N ALA A 93 -4.60 0.07 10.40
CA ALA A 93 -4.89 -1.18 11.10
C ALA A 93 -3.92 -2.30 10.69
N ALA A 94 -3.60 -2.42 9.41
CA ALA A 94 -2.63 -3.39 8.91
C ALA A 94 -1.24 -3.13 9.46
N ALA A 95 -0.79 -1.88 9.46
CA ALA A 95 0.51 -1.51 10.02
C ALA A 95 0.65 -1.92 11.49
N LYS A 96 -0.40 -1.67 12.27
CA LYS A 96 -0.44 -2.06 13.69
C LYS A 96 -0.46 -3.58 13.85
N LYS A 97 -1.33 -4.27 13.12
CA LYS A 97 -1.48 -5.73 13.21
C LYS A 97 -0.21 -6.47 12.80
N GLN A 98 0.50 -5.97 11.81
CA GLN A 98 1.73 -6.56 11.31
C GLN A 98 2.98 -6.08 12.06
N HIS A 99 2.82 -5.25 13.09
CA HIS A 99 3.93 -4.67 13.86
C HIS A 99 4.94 -3.93 12.98
N CYS A 100 4.44 -3.19 11.99
CA CYS A 100 5.28 -2.33 11.17
C CYS A 100 5.74 -1.10 11.96
N ASP A 101 6.90 -0.57 11.59
CA ASP A 101 7.49 0.61 12.23
C ASP A 101 7.68 1.80 11.29
N LEU A 102 7.36 1.61 10.01
CA LEU A 102 7.38 2.65 8.97
C LEU A 102 6.32 2.35 7.91
N ILE A 103 5.64 3.38 7.43
CA ILE A 103 4.79 3.29 6.24
C ILE A 103 5.50 4.03 5.11
N VAL A 104 5.64 3.40 3.94
CA VAL A 104 6.20 4.03 2.74
C VAL A 104 5.11 4.05 1.67
N MET A 105 4.68 5.22 1.26
CA MET A 105 3.56 5.34 0.33
C MET A 105 3.71 6.53 -0.60
N ALA A 106 2.97 6.49 -1.71
CA ALA A 106 2.94 7.57 -2.67
C ALA A 106 2.21 8.79 -2.11
N SER A 107 2.60 9.98 -2.58
CA SER A 107 1.92 11.23 -2.21
C SER A 107 0.48 11.28 -2.71
N HIS A 108 0.18 10.61 -3.84
CA HIS A 108 -1.14 10.53 -4.46
C HIS A 108 -1.40 9.12 -4.94
N GLY A 109 -2.67 8.74 -4.95
CA GLY A 109 -3.11 7.50 -5.55
C GLY A 109 -3.65 7.71 -6.96
N ARG A 110 -4.45 6.74 -7.41
CA ARG A 110 -5.05 6.70 -8.75
C ARG A 110 -5.95 7.90 -9.06
N ARG A 111 -6.58 8.48 -8.03
CA ARG A 111 -7.47 9.66 -8.14
C ARG A 111 -6.76 10.96 -7.79
N GLY A 112 -5.43 10.97 -7.77
CA GLY A 112 -4.65 12.14 -7.44
C GLY A 112 -4.83 13.26 -8.47
N ILE A 113 -5.08 14.48 -7.98
CA ILE A 113 -5.14 15.67 -8.80
C ILE A 113 -3.75 16.31 -8.77
N SER A 114 -3.18 16.61 -9.93
CA SER A 114 -1.81 17.14 -10.06
C SER A 114 -1.58 18.45 -9.29
N ALA A 115 -2.63 19.22 -9.03
CA ALA A 115 -2.57 20.46 -8.27
C ALA A 115 -2.50 20.25 -6.74
N MET A 116 -2.76 19.05 -6.24
CA MET A 116 -2.73 18.74 -4.82
C MET A 116 -1.32 18.37 -4.38
N VAL A 117 -0.89 18.92 -3.25
CA VAL A 117 0.40 18.58 -2.64
C VAL A 117 0.38 17.17 -2.05
N LEU A 118 -0.77 16.73 -1.55
CA LEU A 118 -0.92 15.44 -0.89
C LEU A 118 -2.30 14.84 -1.17
N GLY A 119 -2.34 13.55 -1.51
CA GLY A 119 -3.59 12.82 -1.72
C GLY A 119 -4.36 12.59 -0.42
N SER A 120 -5.67 12.37 -0.55
CA SER A 120 -6.57 12.23 0.60
C SER A 120 -6.22 11.03 1.49
N VAL A 121 -5.88 9.89 0.91
CA VAL A 121 -5.51 8.69 1.68
C VAL A 121 -4.22 8.94 2.45
N THR A 122 -3.20 9.47 1.80
CA THR A 122 -1.90 9.77 2.43
C THR A 122 -2.06 10.80 3.54
N ALA A 123 -2.81 11.87 3.30
CA ALA A 123 -3.08 12.89 4.32
C ALA A 123 -3.78 12.29 5.56
N ARG A 124 -4.74 11.40 5.36
CA ARG A 124 -5.46 10.75 6.46
C ARG A 124 -4.62 9.73 7.20
N VAL A 125 -3.75 9.00 6.52
CA VAL A 125 -2.79 8.10 7.17
C VAL A 125 -1.87 8.88 8.10
N ILE A 126 -1.36 10.02 7.65
CA ILE A 126 -0.52 10.90 8.46
C ILE A 126 -1.31 11.47 9.65
N ALA A 127 -2.53 11.95 9.40
CA ALA A 127 -3.34 12.60 10.43
C ALA A 127 -3.82 11.65 11.53
N HIS A 128 -4.14 10.40 11.17
CA HIS A 128 -4.77 9.44 12.09
C HIS A 128 -3.86 8.30 12.53
N GLY A 129 -2.73 8.10 11.86
CA GLY A 129 -1.76 7.05 12.22
C GLY A 129 -0.76 7.53 13.26
N ALA A 130 -0.10 6.57 13.91
CA ALA A 130 0.93 6.83 14.91
C ALA A 130 2.35 6.57 14.39
N LEU A 131 2.48 5.94 13.21
CA LEU A 131 3.78 5.58 12.66
C LEU A 131 4.36 6.69 11.78
N PRO A 132 5.70 6.76 11.68
CA PRO A 132 6.34 7.56 10.65
C PRO A 132 5.88 7.16 9.26
N VAL A 133 5.72 8.14 8.38
CA VAL A 133 5.32 7.93 6.98
C VAL A 133 6.35 8.58 6.08
N LEU A 134 6.96 7.76 5.22
CA LEU A 134 7.80 8.25 4.13
C LEU A 134 6.92 8.42 2.90
N VAL A 135 6.77 9.66 2.48
CA VAL A 135 5.93 10.03 1.33
C VAL A 135 6.80 10.17 0.09
N CYS A 136 6.51 9.39 -0.94
CA CYS A 136 7.22 9.40 -2.22
C CYS A 136 6.42 10.21 -3.26
N ARG A 137 7.11 11.08 -3.98
CA ARG A 137 6.54 11.91 -5.05
C ARG A 137 6.93 11.42 -6.42
#